data_1ab6c9079381d96f46bfb09a0c654646
#
_entry.id   1ab6c9079381d96f46bfb09a0c654646
#
_cell.length_a   1.000
_cell.length_b   1.000
_cell.length_c   1.000
_cell.angle_alpha   90.00
_cell.angle_beta   90.00
_cell.angle_gamma   90.00
#
_symmetry.space_group_name_H-M   'P 1'
#
loop_
_entity.id
_entity.type
_entity.pdbx_description
1 polymer ?
#
loop_
_entity_poly.entity_id
_entity_poly.type
_entity_poly.pdbx_seq_one_letter_code
_entity_poly.pdbx_strand_id
1 'polypeptide(L)'
;ISGAIDTLKYAVEVAKEEPNSTIYVLAIRELGYGFALSGDYYRATLILQDAYKNLVILNNPFFNGLLEESLGDTYNYLGNYTKAIEYYEGALTFFESIGYQPHVASTLLGLAMVNRKLENWNDALSYFDRYEIALNFTNNHSENFYLHYGRAMTMAERGECNLAIDAIDDALGLSGPIDYNAELYKKRALCNLTLDNLPEAKQDLSKARTIFNGIEALHNTQWHLELDYIAGLVAFKDNRFEQAFEFIHRYYKDFLELQRLNNSEYVTQVQATMEAERKDKEIALLKQQTQLQAATAREQSLKVRQKNMMLVGVVVIFALLLIFVVFQYKNSRKLLALSIRDDLTGLHNRRYFFDYFEHNLVKLNPSHVGLALISFDIDNFKHINDNLGHHVGDEVIKTVAQTAANTLRTNDVIARIGGDEFIIALPRTTLLQAKEIAKRILENIRSHRFTTKEGADFSVTASLGVAYHHQNKLIALDVKSMMESADTALYQSKRAGKNRFTVAA
;
A
#
# COMPACT_ATOMS: atom_id res chain seq x y z
N ILE A 1 -23.29 -15.51 44.24
CA ILE A 1 -23.54 -14.88 42.93
C ILE A 1 -23.96 -13.41 43.12
N SER A 2 -24.95 -13.07 43.94
CA SER A 2 -25.44 -11.68 44.10
C SER A 2 -24.32 -10.66 44.41
N GLY A 3 -23.45 -10.92 45.39
CA GLY A 3 -22.34 -10.03 45.70
C GLY A 3 -21.32 -9.87 44.56
N ALA A 4 -21.09 -10.91 43.78
CA ALA A 4 -20.22 -10.83 42.60
C ALA A 4 -20.83 -9.93 41.50
N ILE A 5 -22.14 -10.05 41.27
CA ILE A 5 -22.86 -9.22 40.30
C ILE A 5 -22.77 -7.73 40.70
N ASP A 6 -22.89 -7.39 41.96
CA ASP A 6 -22.80 -6.00 42.41
C ASP A 6 -21.39 -5.42 42.28
N THR A 7 -20.36 -6.23 42.51
CA THR A 7 -18.96 -5.86 42.25
C THR A 7 -18.72 -5.62 40.75
N LEU A 8 -19.24 -6.50 39.89
CA LEU A 8 -19.13 -6.37 38.44
C LEU A 8 -19.89 -5.18 37.88
N LYS A 9 -21.09 -4.85 38.42
CA LYS A 9 -21.79 -3.60 38.07
C LYS A 9 -20.94 -2.36 38.36
N TYR A 10 -20.31 -2.34 39.54
CA TYR A 10 -19.40 -1.26 39.90
C TYR A 10 -18.22 -1.16 38.95
N ALA A 11 -17.59 -2.30 38.61
CA ALA A 11 -16.49 -2.34 37.66
C ALA A 11 -16.89 -1.81 36.28
N VAL A 12 -18.09 -2.18 35.79
CA VAL A 12 -18.62 -1.67 34.51
C VAL A 12 -18.85 -0.17 34.56
N GLU A 13 -19.41 0.35 35.65
CA GLU A 13 -19.69 1.80 35.80
C GLU A 13 -18.39 2.62 35.81
N VAL A 14 -17.35 2.13 36.49
CA VAL A 14 -16.01 2.77 36.48
C VAL A 14 -15.37 2.74 35.13
N ALA A 15 -15.49 1.62 34.39
CA ALA A 15 -14.86 1.43 33.07
C ALA A 15 -15.64 2.12 31.93
N LYS A 16 -16.86 2.60 32.18
CA LYS A 16 -17.76 3.16 31.16
C LYS A 16 -17.25 4.45 30.52
N GLU A 17 -16.34 5.16 31.16
CA GLU A 17 -15.71 6.36 30.62
C GLU A 17 -14.82 6.04 29.39
N GLU A 18 -14.33 4.78 29.32
CA GLU A 18 -13.55 4.26 28.17
C GLU A 18 -14.21 3.00 27.59
N PRO A 19 -15.30 3.12 26.82
CA PRO A 19 -16.10 1.97 26.37
C PRO A 19 -15.35 1.00 25.45
N ASN A 20 -14.27 1.46 24.82
CA ASN A 20 -13.41 0.63 23.95
C ASN A 20 -12.19 0.06 24.69
N SER A 21 -12.14 0.19 26.00
CA SER A 21 -11.07 -0.38 26.82
C SER A 21 -11.27 -1.87 27.06
N THR A 22 -10.17 -2.61 27.17
CA THR A 22 -10.17 -4.04 27.52
C THR A 22 -10.90 -4.27 28.84
N ILE A 23 -10.73 -3.37 29.82
CA ILE A 23 -11.35 -3.48 31.15
C ILE A 23 -12.86 -3.41 31.04
N TYR A 24 -13.40 -2.46 30.26
CA TYR A 24 -14.85 -2.32 30.07
C TYR A 24 -15.46 -3.56 29.43
N VAL A 25 -14.86 -4.07 28.34
CA VAL A 25 -15.38 -5.23 27.61
C VAL A 25 -15.35 -6.49 28.49
N LEU A 26 -14.25 -6.72 29.22
CA LEU A 26 -14.15 -7.85 30.13
C LEU A 26 -15.14 -7.72 31.30
N ALA A 27 -15.29 -6.54 31.91
CA ALA A 27 -16.24 -6.32 32.99
C ALA A 27 -17.69 -6.56 32.55
N ILE A 28 -18.08 -6.09 31.36
CA ILE A 28 -19.41 -6.35 30.80
C ILE A 28 -19.61 -7.84 30.47
N ARG A 29 -18.62 -8.51 29.90
CA ARG A 29 -18.66 -9.93 29.63
C ARG A 29 -18.91 -10.73 30.90
N GLU A 30 -18.12 -10.50 31.93
CA GLU A 30 -18.26 -11.18 33.20
C GLU A 30 -19.59 -10.83 33.91
N LEU A 31 -20.07 -9.58 33.78
CA LEU A 31 -21.39 -9.20 34.31
C LEU A 31 -22.53 -9.91 33.56
N GLY A 32 -22.44 -10.01 32.24
CA GLY A 32 -23.37 -10.79 31.41
C GLY A 32 -23.41 -12.26 31.84
N TYR A 33 -22.23 -12.86 32.01
CA TYR A 33 -22.10 -14.22 32.51
C TYR A 33 -22.69 -14.38 33.93
N GLY A 34 -22.41 -13.45 34.82
CA GLY A 34 -22.98 -13.43 36.18
C GLY A 34 -24.52 -13.39 36.19
N PHE A 35 -25.11 -12.58 35.30
CA PHE A 35 -26.56 -12.58 35.12
C PHE A 35 -27.08 -13.91 34.56
N ALA A 36 -26.42 -14.49 33.55
CA ALA A 36 -26.80 -15.78 33.00
C ALA A 36 -26.77 -16.91 34.05
N LEU A 37 -25.71 -16.96 34.88
CA LEU A 37 -25.59 -17.91 36.00
C LEU A 37 -26.67 -17.70 37.09
N SER A 38 -27.17 -16.47 37.25
CA SER A 38 -28.27 -16.21 38.20
C SER A 38 -29.67 -16.50 37.64
N GLY A 39 -29.75 -16.95 36.38
CA GLY A 39 -31.01 -17.21 35.66
C GLY A 39 -31.62 -15.93 35.04
N ASP A 40 -30.97 -14.79 35.15
CA ASP A 40 -31.43 -13.52 34.56
C ASP A 40 -30.90 -13.36 33.14
N TYR A 41 -31.31 -14.26 32.28
CA TYR A 41 -30.86 -14.27 30.87
C TYR A 41 -31.27 -13.01 30.11
N TYR A 42 -32.35 -12.36 30.53
CA TYR A 42 -32.80 -11.09 29.93
C TYR A 42 -31.76 -9.98 30.10
N ARG A 43 -31.35 -9.72 31.37
CA ARG A 43 -30.31 -8.69 31.62
C ARG A 43 -28.96 -9.09 31.00
N ALA A 44 -28.61 -10.37 31.04
CA ALA A 44 -27.41 -10.87 30.36
C ALA A 44 -27.40 -10.51 28.87
N THR A 45 -28.47 -10.85 28.15
CA THR A 45 -28.59 -10.57 26.72
C THR A 45 -28.55 -9.08 26.42
N LEU A 46 -29.31 -8.27 27.17
CA LEU A 46 -29.38 -6.81 26.93
C LEU A 46 -28.03 -6.11 27.08
N ILE A 47 -27.30 -6.43 28.15
CA ILE A 47 -26.01 -5.77 28.42
C ILE A 47 -24.94 -6.18 27.41
N LEU A 48 -24.91 -7.44 27.02
CA LEU A 48 -23.98 -7.95 26.01
C LEU A 48 -24.29 -7.39 24.61
N GLN A 49 -25.56 -7.30 24.23
CA GLN A 49 -25.97 -6.71 22.95
C GLN A 49 -25.68 -5.22 22.87
N ASP A 50 -25.90 -4.46 23.94
CA ASP A 50 -25.60 -3.02 23.97
C ASP A 50 -24.07 -2.79 23.85
N ALA A 51 -23.27 -3.60 24.54
CA ALA A 51 -21.82 -3.54 24.40
C ALA A 51 -21.36 -3.92 22.99
N TYR A 52 -21.91 -5.00 22.44
CA TYR A 52 -21.59 -5.48 21.10
C TYR A 52 -21.94 -4.43 20.02
N LYS A 53 -23.13 -3.82 20.11
CA LYS A 53 -23.53 -2.72 19.21
C LYS A 53 -22.52 -1.59 19.18
N ASN A 54 -22.05 -1.16 20.35
CA ASN A 54 -21.06 -0.08 20.45
C ASN A 54 -19.72 -0.48 19.86
N LEU A 55 -19.25 -1.70 20.07
CA LEU A 55 -17.99 -2.21 19.54
C LEU A 55 -18.03 -2.44 18.02
N VAL A 56 -19.17 -2.84 17.46
CA VAL A 56 -19.37 -2.93 16.00
C VAL A 56 -19.17 -1.56 15.35
N ILE A 57 -19.68 -0.49 15.96
CA ILE A 57 -19.51 0.88 15.47
C ILE A 57 -18.04 1.32 15.57
N LEU A 58 -17.35 0.93 16.66
CA LEU A 58 -15.93 1.26 16.89
C LEU A 58 -14.98 0.38 16.08
N ASN A 59 -15.49 -0.66 15.40
CA ASN A 59 -14.76 -1.59 14.55
C ASN A 59 -13.57 -2.27 15.26
N ASN A 60 -13.83 -2.83 16.45
CA ASN A 60 -12.85 -3.61 17.23
C ASN A 60 -13.15 -5.13 17.10
N PRO A 61 -12.54 -5.84 16.16
CA PRO A 61 -12.91 -7.21 15.84
C PRO A 61 -12.59 -8.20 16.97
N PHE A 62 -11.54 -7.97 17.78
CA PHE A 62 -11.20 -8.86 18.89
C PHE A 62 -12.29 -8.84 19.98
N PHE A 63 -12.73 -7.66 20.39
CA PHE A 63 -13.77 -7.53 21.39
C PHE A 63 -15.13 -7.97 20.85
N ASN A 64 -15.38 -7.79 19.54
CA ASN A 64 -16.58 -8.34 18.92
C ASN A 64 -16.63 -9.88 19.05
N GLY A 65 -15.52 -10.58 18.78
CA GLY A 65 -15.42 -12.03 18.96
C GLY A 65 -15.69 -12.49 20.39
N LEU A 66 -15.14 -11.78 21.39
CA LEU A 66 -15.38 -12.07 22.81
C LEU A 66 -16.85 -11.92 23.20
N LEU A 67 -17.53 -10.89 22.70
CA LEU A 67 -18.93 -10.68 23.00
C LEU A 67 -19.84 -11.61 22.18
N GLU A 68 -19.47 -11.99 20.96
CA GLU A 68 -20.18 -13.01 20.18
C GLU A 68 -20.15 -14.36 20.90
N GLU A 69 -19.00 -14.79 21.44
CA GLU A 69 -18.90 -15.99 22.26
C GLU A 69 -19.85 -15.92 23.46
N SER A 70 -19.81 -14.83 24.22
CA SER A 70 -20.68 -14.66 25.41
C SER A 70 -22.16 -14.55 25.08
N LEU A 71 -22.51 -13.99 23.92
CA LEU A 71 -23.89 -13.99 23.40
C LEU A 71 -24.30 -15.40 23.00
N GLY A 72 -23.42 -16.20 22.40
CA GLY A 72 -23.62 -17.61 22.13
C GLY A 72 -23.99 -18.39 23.40
N ASP A 73 -23.21 -18.22 24.47
CA ASP A 73 -23.48 -18.81 25.78
C ASP A 73 -24.89 -18.41 26.32
N THR A 74 -25.18 -17.11 26.27
CA THR A 74 -26.44 -16.58 26.80
C THR A 74 -27.63 -17.08 26.02
N TYR A 75 -27.55 -17.13 24.67
CA TYR A 75 -28.64 -17.71 23.85
C TYR A 75 -28.80 -19.21 24.02
N ASN A 76 -27.69 -19.93 24.29
CA ASN A 76 -27.74 -21.37 24.64
C ASN A 76 -28.52 -21.56 25.96
N TYR A 77 -28.26 -20.76 26.98
CA TYR A 77 -29.07 -20.81 28.24
C TYR A 77 -30.53 -20.40 28.04
N LEU A 78 -30.80 -19.45 27.14
CA LEU A 78 -32.19 -19.09 26.76
C LEU A 78 -32.91 -20.17 25.96
N GLY A 79 -32.21 -21.25 25.50
CA GLY A 79 -32.77 -22.27 24.62
C GLY A 79 -32.97 -21.82 23.17
N ASN A 80 -32.47 -20.65 22.80
CA ASN A 80 -32.46 -20.18 21.41
C ASN A 80 -31.20 -20.69 20.68
N TYR A 81 -31.19 -21.98 20.41
CA TYR A 81 -30.05 -22.70 19.88
C TYR A 81 -29.59 -22.18 18.50
N THR A 82 -30.57 -21.78 17.66
CA THR A 82 -30.24 -21.22 16.33
C THR A 82 -29.38 -19.94 16.44
N LYS A 83 -29.78 -19.05 17.37
CA LYS A 83 -28.99 -17.81 17.62
C LYS A 83 -27.66 -18.11 18.30
N ALA A 84 -27.64 -19.07 19.21
CA ALA A 84 -26.38 -19.49 19.83
C ALA A 84 -25.35 -19.94 18.79
N ILE A 85 -25.79 -20.80 17.83
CA ILE A 85 -24.91 -21.24 16.73
C ILE A 85 -24.43 -20.06 15.89
N GLU A 86 -25.32 -19.14 15.48
CA GLU A 86 -24.94 -17.96 14.67
C GLU A 86 -23.81 -17.14 15.33
N TYR A 87 -23.94 -16.87 16.63
CA TYR A 87 -22.94 -16.11 17.38
C TYR A 87 -21.64 -16.89 17.61
N TYR A 88 -21.73 -18.18 17.96
CA TYR A 88 -20.54 -19.03 18.10
C TYR A 88 -19.78 -19.18 16.78
N GLU A 89 -20.46 -19.35 15.64
CA GLU A 89 -19.79 -19.44 14.33
C GLU A 89 -19.08 -18.14 13.95
N GLY A 90 -19.68 -16.98 14.29
CA GLY A 90 -19.03 -15.68 14.12
C GLY A 90 -17.75 -15.57 14.94
N ALA A 91 -17.81 -15.90 16.24
CA ALA A 91 -16.66 -15.90 17.14
C ALA A 91 -15.59 -16.90 16.69
N LEU A 92 -15.98 -18.14 16.33
CA LEU A 92 -15.07 -19.17 15.87
C LEU A 92 -14.30 -18.74 14.63
N THR A 93 -15.00 -18.22 13.61
CA THR A 93 -14.40 -17.73 12.37
C THR A 93 -13.34 -16.66 12.65
N PHE A 94 -13.63 -15.76 13.57
CA PHE A 94 -12.68 -14.72 13.97
C PHE A 94 -11.46 -15.30 14.69
N PHE A 95 -11.67 -16.09 15.76
CA PHE A 95 -10.56 -16.62 16.57
C PHE A 95 -9.68 -17.60 15.79
N GLU A 96 -10.24 -18.38 14.87
CA GLU A 96 -9.45 -19.20 13.93
C GLU A 96 -8.58 -18.33 13.00
N SER A 97 -9.13 -17.21 12.51
CA SER A 97 -8.40 -16.31 11.60
C SER A 97 -7.14 -15.71 12.22
N ILE A 98 -7.13 -15.55 13.56
CA ILE A 98 -5.98 -15.01 14.32
C ILE A 98 -5.19 -16.09 15.08
N GLY A 99 -5.62 -17.36 15.00
CA GLY A 99 -4.97 -18.49 15.65
C GLY A 99 -5.06 -18.49 17.20
N TYR A 100 -6.09 -17.86 17.79
CA TYR A 100 -6.22 -17.71 19.23
C TYR A 100 -6.91 -18.93 19.86
N GLN A 101 -6.16 -20.00 20.09
CA GLN A 101 -6.63 -21.32 20.47
C GLN A 101 -7.52 -21.39 21.72
N PRO A 102 -7.31 -20.64 22.82
CA PRO A 102 -8.20 -20.71 23.98
C PRO A 102 -9.66 -20.41 23.65
N HIS A 103 -9.94 -19.40 22.86
CA HIS A 103 -11.32 -19.07 22.46
C HIS A 103 -11.82 -19.91 21.29
N VAL A 104 -10.95 -20.46 20.44
CA VAL A 104 -11.31 -21.52 19.49
C VAL A 104 -11.85 -22.73 20.25
N ALA A 105 -11.16 -23.18 21.30
CA ALA A 105 -11.58 -24.32 22.10
C ALA A 105 -12.93 -24.08 22.79
N SER A 106 -13.09 -22.98 23.53
CA SER A 106 -14.36 -22.69 24.24
C SER A 106 -15.55 -22.53 23.30
N THR A 107 -15.36 -21.90 22.15
CA THR A 107 -16.41 -21.73 21.14
C THR A 107 -16.80 -23.06 20.49
N LEU A 108 -15.83 -23.94 20.21
CA LEU A 108 -16.09 -25.29 19.70
C LEU A 108 -16.86 -26.15 20.71
N LEU A 109 -16.52 -26.04 22.00
CA LEU A 109 -17.29 -26.68 23.07
C LEU A 109 -18.73 -26.18 23.09
N GLY A 110 -18.98 -24.88 22.98
CA GLY A 110 -20.30 -24.28 22.90
C GLY A 110 -21.10 -24.84 21.71
N LEU A 111 -20.52 -24.87 20.51
CA LEU A 111 -21.12 -25.42 19.30
C LEU A 111 -21.46 -26.91 19.45
N ALA A 112 -20.54 -27.71 20.03
CA ALA A 112 -20.78 -29.12 20.27
C ALA A 112 -21.95 -29.33 21.21
N MET A 113 -22.01 -28.60 22.31
CA MET A 113 -23.07 -28.68 23.31
C MET A 113 -24.46 -28.27 22.77
N VAL A 114 -24.50 -27.20 21.94
CA VAL A 114 -25.74 -26.75 21.31
C VAL A 114 -26.24 -27.75 20.27
N ASN A 115 -25.35 -28.28 19.42
CA ASN A 115 -25.74 -29.31 18.44
C ASN A 115 -26.23 -30.59 19.12
N ARG A 116 -25.64 -30.98 20.26
CA ARG A 116 -26.16 -32.08 21.08
C ARG A 116 -27.58 -31.79 21.55
N LYS A 117 -27.90 -30.58 21.99
CA LYS A 117 -29.25 -30.19 22.42
C LYS A 117 -30.29 -30.19 21.29
N LEU A 118 -29.82 -29.94 20.06
CA LEU A 118 -30.63 -30.01 18.84
C LEU A 118 -30.71 -31.43 18.26
N GLU A 119 -30.15 -32.42 18.92
CA GLU A 119 -30.05 -33.82 18.45
C GLU A 119 -29.29 -33.97 17.11
N ASN A 120 -28.47 -32.98 16.75
CA ASN A 120 -27.56 -33.02 15.60
C ASN A 120 -26.28 -33.79 15.99
N TRP A 121 -26.43 -35.08 16.27
CA TRP A 121 -25.40 -35.93 16.89
C TRP A 121 -24.07 -35.93 16.13
N ASN A 122 -24.12 -36.02 14.80
CA ASN A 122 -22.91 -36.05 13.98
C ASN A 122 -22.14 -34.73 14.02
N ASP A 123 -22.85 -33.59 13.96
CA ASP A 123 -22.24 -32.28 14.05
C ASP A 123 -21.66 -32.04 15.46
N ALA A 124 -22.39 -32.46 16.51
CA ALA A 124 -21.90 -32.40 17.88
C ALA A 124 -20.58 -33.17 18.05
N LEU A 125 -20.50 -34.42 17.55
CA LEU A 125 -19.27 -35.20 17.61
C LEU A 125 -18.12 -34.58 16.80
N SER A 126 -18.41 -34.05 15.61
CA SER A 126 -17.44 -33.36 14.77
C SER A 126 -16.87 -32.13 15.46
N TYR A 127 -17.72 -31.35 16.16
CA TYR A 127 -17.23 -30.23 16.95
C TYR A 127 -16.41 -30.66 18.16
N PHE A 128 -16.75 -31.78 18.83
CA PHE A 128 -15.90 -32.35 19.88
C PHE A 128 -14.55 -32.83 19.36
N ASP A 129 -14.46 -33.35 18.12
CA ASP A 129 -13.20 -33.76 17.52
C ASP A 129 -12.29 -32.53 17.24
N ARG A 130 -12.87 -31.46 16.74
CA ARG A 130 -12.16 -30.18 16.56
C ARG A 130 -11.75 -29.57 17.91
N TYR A 131 -12.61 -29.66 18.92
CA TYR A 131 -12.31 -29.22 20.28
C TYR A 131 -11.12 -29.96 20.87
N GLU A 132 -11.04 -31.27 20.71
CA GLU A 132 -9.90 -32.08 21.14
C GLU A 132 -8.57 -31.61 20.51
N ILE A 133 -8.59 -31.29 19.21
CA ILE A 133 -7.44 -30.75 18.51
C ILE A 133 -7.04 -29.41 19.13
N ALA A 134 -7.99 -28.53 19.37
CA ALA A 134 -7.73 -27.20 19.95
C ALA A 134 -7.17 -27.29 21.38
N LEU A 135 -7.62 -28.27 22.19
CA LEU A 135 -7.14 -28.52 23.56
C LEU A 135 -5.65 -28.85 23.61
N ASN A 136 -5.08 -29.48 22.60
CA ASN A 136 -3.64 -29.78 22.55
C ASN A 136 -2.76 -28.52 22.57
N PHE A 137 -3.33 -27.37 22.25
CA PHE A 137 -2.65 -26.08 22.28
C PHE A 137 -2.95 -25.25 23.54
N THR A 138 -3.87 -25.75 24.40
CA THR A 138 -4.19 -25.14 25.70
C THR A 138 -3.61 -26.04 26.80
N ASN A 139 -2.87 -25.50 27.74
CA ASN A 139 -2.33 -26.28 28.87
C ASN A 139 -3.39 -26.50 29.98
N ASN A 140 -4.68 -26.53 29.63
CA ASN A 140 -5.77 -26.61 30.59
C ASN A 140 -6.34 -28.04 30.69
N HIS A 141 -5.81 -28.82 31.64
CA HIS A 141 -6.23 -30.20 31.87
C HIS A 141 -7.70 -30.35 32.35
N SER A 142 -8.29 -29.29 32.93
CA SER A 142 -9.68 -29.35 33.37
C SER A 142 -10.67 -29.37 32.21
N GLU A 143 -10.28 -28.87 31.04
CA GLU A 143 -11.12 -28.85 29.84
C GLU A 143 -11.27 -30.26 29.22
N ASN A 144 -10.34 -31.18 29.46
CA ASN A 144 -10.48 -32.56 29.02
C ASN A 144 -11.71 -33.25 29.61
N PHE A 145 -12.11 -32.90 30.82
CA PHE A 145 -13.34 -33.42 31.40
C PHE A 145 -14.57 -33.12 30.55
N TYR A 146 -14.71 -31.88 30.09
CA TYR A 146 -15.87 -31.46 29.29
C TYR A 146 -15.90 -32.10 27.91
N LEU A 147 -14.76 -32.43 27.31
CA LEU A 147 -14.67 -33.22 26.08
C LEU A 147 -15.24 -34.61 26.28
N HIS A 148 -14.73 -35.35 27.28
CA HIS A 148 -15.18 -36.71 27.57
C HIS A 148 -16.65 -36.74 28.03
N TYR A 149 -17.04 -35.80 28.90
CA TYR A 149 -18.43 -35.63 29.33
C TYR A 149 -19.37 -35.40 28.13
N GLY A 150 -19.01 -34.46 27.23
CA GLY A 150 -19.85 -34.13 26.09
C GLY A 150 -20.02 -35.29 25.12
N ARG A 151 -18.92 -35.98 24.80
CA ARG A 151 -18.98 -37.19 23.94
C ARG A 151 -19.80 -38.29 24.58
N ALA A 152 -19.57 -38.60 25.85
CA ALA A 152 -20.29 -39.60 26.58
C ALA A 152 -21.82 -39.36 26.62
N MET A 153 -22.19 -38.12 26.92
CA MET A 153 -23.58 -37.69 26.94
C MET A 153 -24.21 -37.75 25.54
N THR A 154 -23.49 -37.37 24.49
CA THR A 154 -23.96 -37.43 23.10
C THR A 154 -24.25 -38.90 22.70
N MET A 155 -23.32 -39.82 22.98
CA MET A 155 -23.52 -41.26 22.70
C MET A 155 -24.70 -41.84 23.46
N ALA A 156 -24.83 -41.50 24.76
CA ALA A 156 -25.94 -41.97 25.58
C ALA A 156 -27.31 -41.47 25.08
N GLU A 157 -27.39 -40.18 24.71
CA GLU A 157 -28.64 -39.59 24.20
C GLU A 157 -29.00 -40.09 22.80
N ARG A 158 -28.00 -40.44 21.99
CA ARG A 158 -28.19 -41.10 20.67
C ARG A 158 -28.65 -42.57 20.81
N GLY A 159 -28.56 -43.16 22.01
CA GLY A 159 -28.95 -44.55 22.26
C GLY A 159 -27.83 -45.57 22.03
N GLU A 160 -26.60 -45.14 21.83
CA GLU A 160 -25.40 -45.99 21.65
C GLU A 160 -24.87 -46.47 23.01
N CYS A 161 -25.73 -47.15 23.81
CA CYS A 161 -25.49 -47.42 25.23
C CYS A 161 -24.18 -48.19 25.53
N ASN A 162 -23.74 -49.10 24.67
CA ASN A 162 -22.47 -49.81 24.88
C ASN A 162 -21.29 -48.86 24.81
N LEU A 163 -21.22 -48.02 23.78
CA LEU A 163 -20.15 -47.02 23.62
C LEU A 163 -20.22 -45.90 24.68
N ALA A 164 -21.48 -45.54 25.04
CA ALA A 164 -21.71 -44.51 26.05
C ALA A 164 -21.20 -44.92 27.44
N ILE A 165 -21.35 -46.22 27.85
CA ILE A 165 -20.88 -46.69 29.14
C ILE A 165 -19.35 -46.56 29.23
N ASP A 166 -18.61 -46.99 28.21
CA ASP A 166 -17.16 -46.89 28.16
C ASP A 166 -16.72 -45.43 28.23
N ALA A 167 -17.34 -44.54 27.43
CA ALA A 167 -17.08 -43.13 27.42
C ALA A 167 -17.41 -42.39 28.75
N ILE A 168 -18.49 -42.88 29.45
CA ILE A 168 -18.85 -42.38 30.78
C ILE A 168 -17.80 -42.78 31.80
N ASP A 169 -17.29 -44.02 31.72
CA ASP A 169 -16.24 -44.50 32.62
C ASP A 169 -14.94 -43.69 32.47
N ASP A 170 -14.55 -43.41 31.24
CA ASP A 170 -13.43 -42.51 30.94
C ASP A 170 -13.64 -41.12 31.55
N ALA A 171 -14.82 -40.51 31.35
CA ALA A 171 -15.17 -39.20 31.88
C ALA A 171 -15.16 -39.18 33.43
N LEU A 172 -15.72 -40.21 34.08
CA LEU A 172 -15.71 -40.34 35.54
C LEU A 172 -14.31 -40.58 36.14
N GLY A 173 -13.37 -41.05 35.32
CA GLY A 173 -11.94 -41.19 35.70
C GLY A 173 -11.20 -39.83 35.74
N LEU A 174 -11.80 -38.79 35.21
CA LEU A 174 -11.23 -37.43 35.22
C LEU A 174 -11.78 -36.60 36.37
N SER A 175 -11.01 -35.58 36.80
CA SER A 175 -11.46 -34.60 37.80
C SER A 175 -12.42 -33.60 37.16
N GLY A 176 -13.72 -33.78 37.42
CA GLY A 176 -14.76 -32.85 36.93
C GLY A 176 -15.67 -32.32 38.06
N PRO A 177 -16.59 -31.40 37.76
CA PRO A 177 -17.58 -30.95 38.72
C PRO A 177 -18.49 -32.11 39.17
N ILE A 178 -18.78 -32.12 40.48
CA ILE A 178 -19.50 -33.28 41.10
C ILE A 178 -20.91 -33.46 40.58
N ASP A 179 -21.61 -32.40 40.26
CA ASP A 179 -22.94 -32.40 39.66
C ASP A 179 -22.94 -32.99 38.24
N TYR A 180 -21.94 -32.73 37.43
CA TYR A 180 -21.73 -33.38 36.13
C TYR A 180 -21.48 -34.89 36.27
N ASN A 181 -20.72 -35.29 37.30
CA ASN A 181 -20.57 -36.72 37.60
C ASN A 181 -21.90 -37.39 37.93
N ALA A 182 -22.78 -36.68 38.67
CA ALA A 182 -24.12 -37.21 38.95
C ALA A 182 -24.98 -37.38 37.68
N GLU A 183 -24.84 -36.44 36.71
CA GLU A 183 -25.48 -36.61 35.39
C GLU A 183 -24.92 -37.81 34.61
N LEU A 184 -23.61 -38.04 34.63
CA LEU A 184 -23.01 -39.21 34.02
C LEU A 184 -23.57 -40.52 34.64
N TYR A 185 -23.65 -40.61 35.97
CA TYR A 185 -24.24 -41.76 36.63
C TYR A 185 -25.74 -41.95 36.24
N LYS A 186 -26.52 -40.87 36.14
CA LYS A 186 -27.92 -40.96 35.66
C LYS A 186 -28.00 -41.57 34.24
N LYS A 187 -27.17 -41.05 33.31
CA LYS A 187 -27.15 -41.53 31.92
C LYS A 187 -26.65 -42.97 31.84
N ARG A 188 -25.62 -43.35 32.62
CA ARG A 188 -25.16 -44.74 32.66
C ARG A 188 -26.20 -45.67 33.25
N ALA A 189 -26.96 -45.26 34.28
CA ALA A 189 -28.09 -46.01 34.81
C ALA A 189 -29.18 -46.27 33.74
N LEU A 190 -29.53 -45.27 32.93
CA LEU A 190 -30.47 -45.43 31.81
C LEU A 190 -29.93 -46.37 30.74
N CYS A 191 -28.67 -46.25 30.37
CA CYS A 191 -28.05 -47.18 29.43
C CYS A 191 -28.00 -48.62 29.97
N ASN A 192 -27.64 -48.80 31.24
CA ASN A 192 -27.67 -50.11 31.87
C ASN A 192 -29.09 -50.73 31.91
N LEU A 193 -30.14 -49.91 32.13
CA LEU A 193 -31.54 -50.40 32.03
C LEU A 193 -31.90 -50.80 30.61
N THR A 194 -31.39 -50.11 29.60
CA THR A 194 -31.63 -50.48 28.19
C THR A 194 -30.95 -51.81 27.82
N LEU A 195 -29.77 -52.07 28.43
CA LEU A 195 -28.98 -53.27 28.22
C LEU A 195 -29.36 -54.42 29.20
N ASP A 196 -30.42 -54.27 29.97
CA ASP A 196 -30.91 -55.23 30.99
C ASP A 196 -29.90 -55.50 32.16
N ASN A 197 -28.93 -54.57 32.38
CA ASN A 197 -27.96 -54.64 33.48
C ASN A 197 -28.55 -53.97 34.75
N LEU A 198 -29.53 -54.56 35.33
CA LEU A 198 -30.29 -54.00 36.46
C LEU A 198 -29.44 -53.74 37.73
N PRO A 199 -28.48 -54.59 38.14
CA PRO A 199 -27.62 -54.33 39.31
C PRO A 199 -26.83 -53.06 39.16
N GLU A 200 -26.18 -52.84 38.00
CA GLU A 200 -25.35 -51.67 37.65
C GLU A 200 -26.22 -50.41 37.63
N ALA A 201 -27.42 -50.49 37.01
CA ALA A 201 -28.37 -49.38 36.99
C ALA A 201 -28.77 -48.91 38.40
N LYS A 202 -29.02 -49.87 39.34
CA LYS A 202 -29.33 -49.60 40.75
C LYS A 202 -28.17 -48.87 41.43
N GLN A 203 -26.93 -49.35 41.19
CA GLN A 203 -25.75 -48.77 41.79
C GLN A 203 -25.53 -47.32 41.33
N ASP A 204 -25.63 -47.08 40.03
CA ASP A 204 -25.44 -45.75 39.44
C ASP A 204 -26.53 -44.79 39.90
N LEU A 205 -27.79 -45.20 39.90
CA LEU A 205 -28.89 -44.41 40.45
C LEU A 205 -28.62 -44.02 41.92
N SER A 206 -28.11 -44.96 42.74
CA SER A 206 -27.77 -44.65 44.14
C SER A 206 -26.67 -43.60 44.27
N LYS A 207 -25.60 -43.68 43.42
CA LYS A 207 -24.54 -42.71 43.39
C LYS A 207 -25.04 -41.34 42.96
N ALA A 208 -25.83 -41.28 41.87
CA ALA A 208 -26.40 -40.01 41.40
C ALA A 208 -27.29 -39.39 42.48
N ARG A 209 -28.15 -40.15 43.13
CA ARG A 209 -29.04 -39.67 44.19
C ARG A 209 -28.26 -39.14 45.38
N THR A 210 -27.20 -39.82 45.79
CA THR A 210 -26.35 -39.37 46.90
C THR A 210 -25.73 -37.99 46.60
N ILE A 211 -25.23 -37.80 45.37
CA ILE A 211 -24.62 -36.52 44.96
C ILE A 211 -25.70 -35.41 44.89
N PHE A 212 -26.80 -35.65 44.19
CA PHE A 212 -27.84 -34.64 44.03
C PHE A 212 -28.48 -34.22 45.34
N ASN A 213 -28.72 -35.18 46.26
CA ASN A 213 -29.23 -34.85 47.59
C ASN A 213 -28.27 -34.06 48.46
N GLY A 214 -26.98 -34.14 48.16
CA GLY A 214 -25.93 -33.35 48.85
C GLY A 214 -25.80 -31.93 48.35
N ILE A 215 -26.45 -31.56 47.23
CA ILE A 215 -26.37 -30.22 46.62
C ILE A 215 -27.72 -29.52 46.76
N GLU A 216 -27.89 -28.71 47.79
CA GLU A 216 -29.17 -28.02 48.09
C GLU A 216 -29.70 -27.22 46.91
N ALA A 217 -28.81 -26.56 46.17
CA ALA A 217 -29.16 -25.74 45.00
C ALA A 217 -29.82 -26.53 43.86
N LEU A 218 -29.67 -27.84 43.82
CA LEU A 218 -30.24 -28.70 42.79
C LEU A 218 -31.57 -29.36 43.21
N HIS A 219 -31.95 -29.20 44.48
CA HIS A 219 -33.26 -29.69 44.93
C HIS A 219 -34.38 -29.00 44.12
N ASN A 220 -35.41 -29.75 43.77
CA ASN A 220 -36.58 -29.32 42.97
C ASN A 220 -36.21 -28.81 41.54
N THR A 221 -35.01 -29.15 41.04
CA THR A 221 -34.68 -28.96 39.64
C THR A 221 -35.13 -30.17 38.81
N GLN A 222 -35.29 -29.98 37.50
CA GLN A 222 -35.55 -31.07 36.59
C GLN A 222 -34.56 -32.22 36.74
N TRP A 223 -33.25 -31.90 36.89
CA TRP A 223 -32.20 -32.92 37.07
C TRP A 223 -32.41 -33.80 38.28
N HIS A 224 -32.86 -33.24 39.39
CA HIS A 224 -33.15 -33.98 40.61
C HIS A 224 -34.44 -34.80 40.46
N LEU A 225 -35.51 -34.25 39.84
CA LEU A 225 -36.77 -34.95 39.61
C LEU A 225 -36.58 -36.18 38.71
N GLU A 226 -35.70 -36.17 37.73
CA GLU A 226 -35.41 -37.29 36.85
C GLU A 226 -34.91 -38.53 37.61
N LEU A 227 -34.36 -38.38 38.82
CA LEU A 227 -33.98 -39.49 39.66
C LEU A 227 -35.19 -40.40 40.04
N ASP A 228 -36.38 -39.81 40.26
CA ASP A 228 -37.58 -40.56 40.55
C ASP A 228 -38.11 -41.23 39.28
N TYR A 229 -38.00 -40.61 38.11
CA TYR A 229 -38.28 -41.26 36.85
C TYR A 229 -37.42 -42.50 36.64
N ILE A 230 -36.08 -42.39 36.82
CA ILE A 230 -35.16 -43.54 36.69
C ILE A 230 -35.46 -44.61 37.77
N ALA A 231 -35.75 -44.19 39.00
CA ALA A 231 -36.14 -45.12 40.07
C ALA A 231 -37.41 -45.89 39.74
N GLY A 232 -38.36 -45.26 39.08
CA GLY A 232 -39.55 -45.91 38.56
C GLY A 232 -39.25 -46.98 37.50
N LEU A 233 -38.36 -46.67 36.57
CA LEU A 233 -37.90 -47.62 35.54
C LEU A 233 -37.12 -48.79 36.18
N VAL A 234 -36.24 -48.52 37.14
CA VAL A 234 -35.53 -49.57 37.90
C VAL A 234 -36.49 -50.45 38.66
N ALA A 235 -37.49 -49.90 39.35
CA ALA A 235 -38.49 -50.66 40.08
C ALA A 235 -39.37 -51.50 39.13
N PHE A 236 -39.73 -50.96 37.97
CA PHE A 236 -40.47 -51.68 36.95
C PHE A 236 -39.68 -52.90 36.43
N LYS A 237 -38.44 -52.76 36.08
CA LYS A 237 -37.57 -53.87 35.66
C LYS A 237 -37.31 -54.86 36.77
N ASP A 238 -37.44 -54.47 38.04
CA ASP A 238 -37.26 -55.28 39.21
C ASP A 238 -38.61 -56.01 39.62
N ASN A 239 -39.65 -55.89 38.79
CA ASN A 239 -41.00 -56.38 39.01
C ASN A 239 -41.73 -55.83 40.27
N ARG A 240 -41.25 -54.64 40.75
CA ARG A 240 -41.88 -53.96 41.88
C ARG A 240 -42.85 -52.88 41.38
N PHE A 241 -43.94 -53.30 40.75
CA PHE A 241 -44.84 -52.42 40.00
C PHE A 241 -45.53 -51.35 40.83
N GLU A 242 -45.89 -51.62 42.10
CA GLU A 242 -46.49 -50.65 42.98
C GLU A 242 -45.48 -49.48 43.27
N GLN A 243 -44.22 -49.80 43.59
CA GLN A 243 -43.15 -48.79 43.78
C GLN A 243 -42.83 -48.06 42.48
N ALA A 244 -42.83 -48.74 41.34
CA ALA A 244 -42.65 -48.12 40.04
C ALA A 244 -43.70 -47.02 39.79
N PHE A 245 -44.99 -47.38 40.07
CA PHE A 245 -46.08 -46.39 39.95
C PHE A 245 -45.91 -45.20 40.90
N GLU A 246 -45.59 -45.44 42.16
CA GLU A 246 -45.32 -44.33 43.14
C GLU A 246 -44.22 -43.36 42.69
N PHE A 247 -43.11 -43.92 42.20
CA PHE A 247 -41.99 -43.06 41.70
C PHE A 247 -42.39 -42.25 40.47
N ILE A 248 -43.00 -42.88 39.48
CA ILE A 248 -43.44 -42.22 38.25
C ILE A 248 -44.55 -41.21 38.55
N HIS A 249 -45.52 -41.53 39.45
CA HIS A 249 -46.58 -40.60 39.84
C HIS A 249 -45.99 -39.36 40.55
N ARG A 250 -45.03 -39.55 41.46
CA ARG A 250 -44.33 -38.45 42.15
C ARG A 250 -43.57 -37.58 41.15
N TYR A 251 -42.79 -38.21 40.25
CA TYR A 251 -42.06 -37.48 39.20
C TYR A 251 -43.04 -36.62 38.36
N TYR A 252 -44.17 -37.19 37.94
CA TYR A 252 -45.11 -36.46 37.08
C TYR A 252 -45.79 -35.32 37.82
N LYS A 253 -46.17 -35.53 39.08
CA LYS A 253 -46.75 -34.49 39.93
C LYS A 253 -45.78 -33.30 40.12
N ASP A 254 -44.57 -33.60 40.53
CA ASP A 254 -43.56 -32.59 40.82
C ASP A 254 -43.09 -31.89 39.53
N PHE A 255 -42.99 -32.62 38.44
CA PHE A 255 -42.71 -32.06 37.12
C PHE A 255 -43.80 -31.09 36.65
N LEU A 256 -45.08 -31.39 36.82
CA LEU A 256 -46.17 -30.48 36.49
C LEU A 256 -46.17 -29.21 37.38
N GLU A 257 -45.82 -29.34 38.66
CA GLU A 257 -45.68 -28.21 39.55
C GLU A 257 -44.49 -27.33 39.13
N LEU A 258 -43.34 -27.89 38.81
CA LEU A 258 -42.20 -27.20 38.24
C LEU A 258 -42.58 -26.46 36.96
N GLN A 259 -43.24 -27.11 36.04
CA GLN A 259 -43.75 -26.52 34.80
C GLN A 259 -44.72 -25.34 35.06
N ARG A 260 -45.58 -25.45 36.07
CA ARG A 260 -46.51 -24.39 36.44
C ARG A 260 -45.80 -23.15 37.04
N LEU A 261 -44.75 -23.35 37.81
CA LEU A 261 -43.89 -22.27 38.33
C LEU A 261 -43.11 -21.61 37.18
N ASN A 262 -42.59 -22.38 36.25
CA ASN A 262 -41.87 -21.88 35.12
C ASN A 262 -42.75 -21.14 34.09
N ASN A 263 -44.07 -21.39 34.03
CA ASN A 263 -44.97 -20.71 33.10
C ASN A 263 -45.05 -19.17 33.33
N SER A 264 -44.91 -18.71 34.57
CA SER A 264 -44.83 -17.26 34.81
C SER A 264 -43.53 -16.61 34.35
N GLU A 265 -42.43 -17.40 34.37
CA GLU A 265 -41.15 -17.01 33.82
C GLU A 265 -41.15 -17.10 32.29
N TYR A 266 -41.91 -18.04 31.71
CA TYR A 266 -42.03 -18.22 30.28
C TYR A 266 -42.53 -16.97 29.55
N VAL A 267 -43.54 -16.24 30.10
CA VAL A 267 -44.01 -14.98 29.51
C VAL A 267 -42.90 -13.91 29.53
N THR A 268 -42.14 -13.86 30.61
CA THR A 268 -40.98 -12.95 30.72
C THR A 268 -39.89 -13.33 29.74
N GLN A 269 -39.60 -14.61 29.59
CA GLN A 269 -38.65 -15.12 28.60
C GLN A 269 -39.08 -14.84 27.16
N VAL A 270 -40.37 -14.98 26.82
CA VAL A 270 -40.88 -14.66 25.47
C VAL A 270 -40.72 -13.17 25.17
N GLN A 271 -41.02 -12.30 26.13
CA GLN A 271 -40.80 -10.85 25.98
C GLN A 271 -39.33 -10.53 25.80
N ALA A 272 -38.46 -11.15 26.61
CA ALA A 272 -37.01 -11.01 26.50
C ALA A 272 -36.49 -11.45 25.11
N THR A 273 -36.96 -12.59 24.63
CA THR A 273 -36.59 -13.10 23.31
C THR A 273 -37.01 -12.16 22.19
N MET A 274 -38.22 -11.62 22.24
CA MET A 274 -38.71 -10.64 21.26
C MET A 274 -37.89 -9.33 21.25
N GLU A 275 -37.49 -8.86 22.41
CA GLU A 275 -36.68 -7.67 22.52
C GLU A 275 -35.24 -7.93 22.05
N ALA A 276 -34.69 -9.10 22.37
CA ALA A 276 -33.38 -9.54 21.89
C ALA A 276 -33.37 -9.66 20.35
N GLU A 277 -34.40 -10.28 19.76
CA GLU A 277 -34.52 -10.35 18.29
C GLU A 277 -34.61 -8.98 17.61
N ARG A 278 -35.27 -8.01 18.25
CA ARG A 278 -35.33 -6.65 17.73
C ARG A 278 -33.95 -6.01 17.73
N LYS A 279 -33.17 -6.20 18.81
CA LYS A 279 -31.80 -5.69 18.90
C LYS A 279 -30.85 -6.39 17.93
N ASP A 280 -31.00 -7.68 17.72
CA ASP A 280 -30.23 -8.42 16.72
C ASP A 280 -30.43 -7.87 15.31
N LYS A 281 -31.69 -7.56 14.94
CA LYS A 281 -31.98 -6.90 13.67
C LYS A 281 -31.32 -5.52 13.55
N GLU A 282 -31.30 -4.74 14.64
CA GLU A 282 -30.61 -3.45 14.69
C GLU A 282 -29.10 -3.64 14.51
N ILE A 283 -28.50 -4.62 15.18
CA ILE A 283 -27.07 -4.98 15.06
C ILE A 283 -26.75 -5.39 13.61
N ALA A 284 -27.58 -6.24 13.01
CA ALA A 284 -27.40 -6.67 11.62
C ALA A 284 -27.42 -5.48 10.64
N LEU A 285 -28.34 -4.54 10.84
CA LEU A 285 -28.42 -3.33 10.03
C LEU A 285 -27.16 -2.45 10.21
N LEU A 286 -26.68 -2.29 11.44
CA LEU A 286 -25.45 -1.53 11.72
C LEU A 286 -24.22 -2.20 11.10
N LYS A 287 -24.10 -3.55 11.17
CA LYS A 287 -23.04 -4.28 10.48
C LYS A 287 -23.06 -4.01 8.98
N GLN A 288 -24.24 -4.07 8.36
CA GLN A 288 -24.38 -3.78 6.93
C GLN A 288 -23.97 -2.33 6.59
N GLN A 289 -24.40 -1.36 7.40
CA GLN A 289 -24.01 0.05 7.21
C GLN A 289 -22.50 0.25 7.35
N THR A 290 -21.88 -0.35 8.36
CA THR A 290 -20.43 -0.27 8.58
C THR A 290 -19.64 -0.89 7.40
N GLN A 291 -20.10 -2.05 6.91
CA GLN A 291 -19.49 -2.68 5.73
C GLN A 291 -19.61 -1.80 4.48
N LEU A 292 -20.78 -1.18 4.27
CA LEU A 292 -21.00 -0.26 3.15
C LEU A 292 -20.09 0.98 3.26
N GLN A 293 -19.95 1.56 4.44
CA GLN A 293 -19.05 2.68 4.69
C GLN A 293 -17.59 2.29 4.43
N ALA A 294 -17.16 1.11 4.89
CA ALA A 294 -15.82 0.60 4.64
C ALA A 294 -15.55 0.37 3.13
N ALA A 295 -16.54 -0.16 2.41
CA ALA A 295 -16.44 -0.35 0.97
C ALA A 295 -16.35 0.98 0.21
N THR A 296 -17.18 1.97 0.57
CA THR A 296 -17.13 3.31 -0.03
C THR A 296 -15.82 4.05 0.29
N ALA A 297 -15.31 3.92 1.52
CA ALA A 297 -14.00 4.49 1.89
C ALA A 297 -12.86 3.86 1.09
N ARG A 298 -12.88 2.53 0.87
CA ARG A 298 -11.90 1.84 0.02
C ARG A 298 -11.98 2.33 -1.44
N GLU A 299 -13.18 2.46 -1.99
CA GLU A 299 -13.38 2.99 -3.34
C GLU A 299 -12.84 4.41 -3.48
N GLN A 300 -13.11 5.29 -2.51
CA GLN A 300 -12.58 6.64 -2.48
C GLN A 300 -11.05 6.66 -2.42
N SER A 301 -10.44 5.82 -1.57
CA SER A 301 -8.99 5.72 -1.46
C SER A 301 -8.33 5.26 -2.77
N LEU A 302 -8.96 4.31 -3.48
CA LEU A 302 -8.51 3.86 -4.80
C LEU A 302 -8.60 4.98 -5.85
N LYS A 303 -9.71 5.75 -5.86
CA LYS A 303 -9.87 6.91 -6.75
C LYS A 303 -8.81 7.99 -6.50
N VAL A 304 -8.51 8.28 -5.22
CA VAL A 304 -7.44 9.21 -4.85
C VAL A 304 -6.07 8.69 -5.31
N ARG A 305 -5.79 7.39 -5.11
CA ARG A 305 -4.54 6.77 -5.57
C ARG A 305 -4.39 6.81 -7.09
N GLN A 306 -5.46 6.53 -7.83
CA GLN A 306 -5.47 6.65 -9.30
C GLN A 306 -5.20 8.10 -9.75
N LYS A 307 -5.87 9.08 -9.12
CA LYS A 307 -5.66 10.51 -9.40
C LYS A 307 -4.22 10.94 -9.16
N ASN A 308 -3.62 10.48 -8.04
CA ASN A 308 -2.22 10.78 -7.71
C ASN A 308 -1.25 10.12 -8.70
N MET A 309 -1.51 8.88 -9.13
CA MET A 309 -0.69 8.22 -10.17
C MET A 309 -0.78 8.95 -11.52
N MET A 310 -1.97 9.42 -11.92
CA MET A 310 -2.13 10.27 -13.11
C MET A 310 -1.33 11.57 -13.00
N LEU A 311 -1.40 12.23 -11.85
CA LEU A 311 -0.64 13.46 -11.61
C LEU A 311 0.87 13.23 -11.74
N VAL A 312 1.38 12.16 -11.13
CA VAL A 312 2.79 11.76 -11.25
C VAL A 312 3.15 11.49 -12.71
N GLY A 313 2.28 10.77 -13.46
CA GLY A 313 2.47 10.54 -14.88
C GLY A 313 2.59 11.83 -15.70
N VAL A 314 1.72 12.81 -15.44
CA VAL A 314 1.75 14.13 -16.09
C VAL A 314 3.06 14.86 -15.76
N VAL A 315 3.48 14.85 -14.51
CA VAL A 315 4.76 15.49 -14.08
C VAL A 315 5.95 14.84 -14.78
N VAL A 316 5.98 13.52 -14.88
CA VAL A 316 7.06 12.80 -15.58
C VAL A 316 7.08 13.16 -17.07
N ILE A 317 5.92 13.19 -17.74
CA ILE A 317 5.83 13.59 -19.16
C ILE A 317 6.33 15.04 -19.34
N PHE A 318 5.94 15.95 -18.46
CA PHE A 318 6.38 17.33 -18.51
C PHE A 318 7.89 17.47 -18.32
N ALA A 319 8.48 16.71 -17.39
CA ALA A 319 9.92 16.65 -17.18
C ALA A 319 10.68 16.13 -18.42
N LEU A 320 10.15 15.08 -19.05
CA LEU A 320 10.74 14.52 -20.29
C LEU A 320 10.67 15.53 -21.45
N LEU A 321 9.55 16.24 -21.60
CA LEU A 321 9.41 17.31 -22.59
C LEU A 321 10.41 18.45 -22.36
N LEU A 322 10.61 18.85 -21.10
CA LEU A 322 11.60 19.88 -20.75
C LEU A 322 13.01 19.44 -21.12
N ILE A 323 13.38 18.19 -20.79
CA ILE A 323 14.68 17.62 -21.16
C ILE A 323 14.85 17.59 -22.68
N PHE A 324 13.80 17.22 -23.41
CA PHE A 324 13.82 17.19 -24.88
C PHE A 324 14.01 18.59 -25.46
N VAL A 325 13.32 19.61 -24.96
CA VAL A 325 13.48 21.01 -25.39
C VAL A 325 14.91 21.50 -25.13
N VAL A 326 15.47 21.23 -23.96
CA VAL A 326 16.87 21.59 -23.63
C VAL A 326 17.86 20.87 -24.55
N PHE A 327 17.63 19.61 -24.84
CA PHE A 327 18.45 18.84 -25.79
C PHE A 327 18.40 19.45 -27.21
N GLN A 328 17.20 19.76 -27.70
CA GLN A 328 17.02 20.40 -29.02
C GLN A 328 17.69 21.76 -29.09
N TYR A 329 17.56 22.59 -28.03
CA TYR A 329 18.23 23.89 -27.95
C TYR A 329 19.75 23.78 -28.03
N LYS A 330 20.35 22.83 -27.28
CA LYS A 330 21.80 22.59 -27.34
C LYS A 330 22.24 22.09 -28.71
N ASN A 331 21.50 21.24 -29.33
CA ASN A 331 21.82 20.70 -30.66
C ASN A 331 21.72 21.76 -31.76
N SER A 332 20.69 22.60 -31.73
CA SER A 332 20.54 23.75 -32.63
C SER A 332 21.71 24.73 -32.53
N ARG A 333 22.18 25.03 -31.32
CA ARG A 333 23.36 25.88 -31.15
C ARG A 333 24.64 25.28 -31.72
N LYS A 334 24.86 23.97 -31.60
CA LYS A 334 26.00 23.29 -32.20
C LYS A 334 25.94 23.35 -33.73
N LEU A 335 24.79 23.12 -34.33
CA LEU A 335 24.60 23.22 -35.77
C LEU A 335 24.85 24.63 -36.29
N LEU A 336 24.38 25.64 -35.57
CA LEU A 336 24.62 27.03 -35.92
C LEU A 336 26.11 27.37 -35.89
N ALA A 337 26.85 26.94 -34.85
CA ALA A 337 28.30 27.16 -34.72
C ALA A 337 29.11 26.51 -35.87
N LEU A 338 28.71 25.33 -36.31
CA LEU A 338 29.31 24.64 -37.47
C LEU A 338 28.99 25.34 -38.78
N SER A 339 27.86 26.02 -38.90
CA SER A 339 27.42 26.72 -40.11
C SER A 339 28.07 28.08 -40.33
N ILE A 340 28.80 28.64 -39.37
CA ILE A 340 29.38 30.01 -39.42
C ILE A 340 30.91 30.03 -39.46
N ARG A 341 31.57 28.89 -39.46
CA ARG A 341 33.03 28.76 -39.52
C ARG A 341 33.45 28.11 -40.83
N ASP A 342 34.67 28.43 -41.30
CA ASP A 342 35.34 27.74 -42.37
C ASP A 342 36.09 26.51 -41.83
N ASP A 343 35.84 25.34 -42.42
CA ASP A 343 36.33 24.08 -41.88
C ASP A 343 37.85 23.94 -41.94
N LEU A 344 38.50 24.61 -42.91
CA LEU A 344 39.95 24.52 -43.10
C LEU A 344 40.72 25.44 -42.14
N THR A 345 40.25 26.68 -42.00
CA THR A 345 41.02 27.74 -41.29
C THR A 345 40.48 28.02 -39.87
N GLY A 346 39.25 27.57 -39.55
CA GLY A 346 38.54 27.90 -38.30
C GLY A 346 38.10 29.37 -38.22
N LEU A 347 38.46 30.22 -39.20
CA LEU A 347 37.96 31.58 -39.32
C LEU A 347 36.44 31.60 -39.56
N HIS A 348 35.89 32.77 -39.53
CA HIS A 348 34.49 32.91 -40.01
C HIS A 348 34.41 32.60 -41.51
N ASN A 349 33.31 31.99 -41.93
CA ASN A 349 33.06 31.76 -43.33
C ASN A 349 32.39 32.99 -43.99
N ARG A 350 32.25 32.91 -45.31
CA ARG A 350 31.57 33.91 -46.13
C ARG A 350 30.22 34.32 -45.61
N ARG A 351 29.39 33.33 -45.23
CA ARG A 351 28.02 33.53 -44.74
C ARG A 351 28.00 34.38 -43.48
N TYR A 352 28.81 34.02 -42.47
CA TYR A 352 28.92 34.79 -41.23
C TYR A 352 29.37 36.21 -41.48
N PHE A 353 30.35 36.44 -42.38
CA PHE A 353 30.85 37.76 -42.67
C PHE A 353 29.78 38.71 -43.20
N PHE A 354 28.97 38.25 -44.15
CA PHE A 354 27.86 39.04 -44.70
C PHE A 354 26.77 39.29 -43.67
N ASP A 355 26.36 38.26 -42.94
CA ASP A 355 25.34 38.39 -41.88
C ASP A 355 25.81 39.36 -40.78
N TYR A 356 27.07 39.27 -40.37
CA TYR A 356 27.67 40.18 -39.39
C TYR A 356 27.72 41.61 -39.89
N PHE A 357 28.11 41.81 -41.13
CA PHE A 357 28.24 43.10 -41.73
C PHE A 357 26.86 43.80 -41.86
N GLU A 358 25.89 43.10 -42.32
CA GLU A 358 24.53 43.59 -42.50
C GLU A 358 23.83 43.93 -41.18
N HIS A 359 23.99 43.12 -40.14
CA HIS A 359 23.28 43.29 -38.88
C HIS A 359 24.02 44.16 -37.84
N ASN A 360 25.34 44.17 -37.83
CA ASN A 360 26.13 44.77 -36.77
C ASN A 360 26.86 46.06 -37.23
N LEU A 361 27.38 46.09 -38.42
CA LEU A 361 28.15 47.26 -38.89
C LEU A 361 27.28 48.42 -39.34
N VAL A 362 26.08 48.12 -39.89
CA VAL A 362 25.11 49.16 -40.30
C VAL A 362 24.50 49.89 -39.08
N LYS A 363 24.53 49.27 -37.91
CA LYS A 363 23.98 49.81 -36.64
C LYS A 363 25.01 50.58 -35.81
N LEU A 364 26.26 50.73 -36.29
CA LEU A 364 27.28 51.50 -35.55
C LEU A 364 26.88 52.96 -35.54
N ASN A 365 26.51 53.45 -34.35
CA ASN A 365 26.11 54.82 -34.06
C ASN A 365 27.25 55.81 -34.44
N PRO A 366 26.96 57.00 -34.85
CA PRO A 366 27.92 57.97 -35.39
C PRO A 366 28.87 58.58 -34.34
N SER A 367 29.84 57.76 -33.92
CA SER A 367 31.06 58.32 -33.26
C SER A 367 32.13 58.44 -34.34
N HIS A 368 32.76 59.57 -34.45
CA HIS A 368 33.71 60.08 -35.42
C HIS A 368 34.83 59.16 -35.96
N VAL A 369 34.68 57.89 -36.03
CA VAL A 369 35.69 56.91 -36.45
C VAL A 369 35.12 56.01 -37.54
N GLY A 370 35.79 55.90 -38.68
CA GLY A 370 35.31 55.14 -39.85
C GLY A 370 35.33 53.63 -39.76
N LEU A 371 35.00 53.02 -40.87
CA LEU A 371 35.07 51.58 -41.09
C LEU A 371 36.08 51.32 -42.20
N ALA A 372 37.02 50.41 -42.00
CA ALA A 372 37.88 49.93 -43.09
C ALA A 372 37.55 48.44 -43.41
N LEU A 373 37.63 48.11 -44.66
CA LEU A 373 37.54 46.75 -45.20
C LEU A 373 38.86 46.45 -45.91
N ILE A 374 39.39 45.25 -45.59
CA ILE A 374 40.60 44.75 -46.25
C ILE A 374 40.25 43.46 -46.94
N SER A 375 40.33 43.43 -48.26
CA SER A 375 40.29 42.21 -49.07
C SER A 375 41.70 41.78 -49.34
N PHE A 376 42.05 40.53 -49.11
CA PHE A 376 43.38 40.05 -49.42
C PHE A 376 43.40 38.62 -49.95
N ASP A 377 44.49 38.29 -50.70
CA ASP A 377 44.65 37.06 -51.42
C ASP A 377 46.13 36.65 -51.39
N ILE A 378 46.42 35.35 -51.34
CA ILE A 378 47.77 34.81 -51.30
C ILE A 378 48.38 34.82 -52.70
N ASP A 379 49.50 35.53 -52.85
CA ASP A 379 50.15 35.69 -54.13
C ASP A 379 50.68 34.38 -54.70
N ASN A 380 50.34 34.10 -55.95
CA ASN A 380 50.77 32.86 -56.68
C ASN A 380 50.31 31.55 -56.04
N PHE A 381 49.23 31.58 -55.29
CA PHE A 381 48.73 30.40 -54.53
C PHE A 381 48.50 29.17 -55.46
N LYS A 382 47.99 29.39 -56.66
CA LYS A 382 47.86 28.28 -57.65
C LYS A 382 49.19 27.62 -57.96
N HIS A 383 50.28 28.42 -58.10
CA HIS A 383 51.63 27.87 -58.36
C HIS A 383 52.16 27.06 -57.18
N ILE A 384 51.80 27.42 -55.94
CA ILE A 384 52.10 26.66 -54.73
C ILE A 384 51.40 25.31 -54.79
N ASN A 385 50.10 25.29 -55.09
CA ASN A 385 49.34 24.03 -55.23
C ASN A 385 49.85 23.15 -56.35
N ASP A 386 50.14 23.72 -57.53
CA ASP A 386 50.59 22.98 -58.70
C ASP A 386 52.01 22.35 -58.51
N ASN A 387 52.88 22.99 -57.77
CA ASN A 387 54.24 22.51 -57.54
C ASN A 387 54.46 21.71 -56.27
N LEU A 388 53.76 22.07 -55.18
CA LEU A 388 53.99 21.49 -53.84
C LEU A 388 52.81 20.65 -53.38
N GLY A 389 51.71 20.62 -54.14
CA GLY A 389 50.52 19.85 -53.86
C GLY A 389 49.53 20.57 -52.92
N HIS A 390 48.24 20.14 -53.03
CA HIS A 390 47.14 20.78 -52.26
C HIS A 390 47.31 20.72 -50.74
N HIS A 391 47.99 19.71 -50.23
CA HIS A 391 48.28 19.58 -48.81
C HIS A 391 49.15 20.74 -48.26
N VAL A 392 50.18 21.11 -49.05
CA VAL A 392 51.03 22.25 -48.69
C VAL A 392 50.27 23.57 -48.86
N GLY A 393 49.42 23.65 -49.90
CA GLY A 393 48.51 24.76 -50.06
C GLY A 393 47.56 24.97 -48.88
N ASP A 394 46.97 23.90 -48.37
CA ASP A 394 46.09 23.93 -47.20
C ASP A 394 46.82 24.42 -45.96
N GLU A 395 48.06 23.98 -45.71
CA GLU A 395 48.91 24.48 -44.60
C GLU A 395 49.28 25.95 -44.78
N VAL A 396 49.53 26.39 -45.98
CA VAL A 396 49.75 27.79 -46.33
C VAL A 396 48.52 28.62 -46.00
N ILE A 397 47.32 28.17 -46.42
CA ILE A 397 46.06 28.85 -46.13
C ILE A 397 45.83 28.97 -44.59
N LYS A 398 45.99 27.85 -43.85
CA LYS A 398 45.83 27.85 -42.39
C LYS A 398 46.78 28.81 -41.71
N THR A 399 48.02 28.77 -42.09
CA THR A 399 49.09 29.60 -41.51
C THR A 399 48.88 31.09 -41.82
N VAL A 400 48.55 31.43 -43.04
CA VAL A 400 48.23 32.79 -43.46
C VAL A 400 46.97 33.31 -42.71
N ALA A 401 45.94 32.50 -42.63
CA ALA A 401 44.71 32.80 -41.87
C ALA A 401 45.02 33.10 -40.40
N GLN A 402 45.80 32.26 -39.75
CA GLN A 402 46.17 32.44 -38.34
C GLN A 402 47.07 33.65 -38.15
N THR A 403 48.05 33.89 -39.04
CA THR A 403 48.94 35.05 -39.00
C THR A 403 48.15 36.34 -39.17
N ALA A 404 47.22 36.39 -40.09
CA ALA A 404 46.36 37.54 -40.25
C ALA A 404 45.46 37.77 -39.02
N ALA A 405 44.82 36.70 -38.51
CA ALA A 405 43.96 36.77 -37.34
C ALA A 405 44.70 37.27 -36.09
N ASN A 406 45.92 36.80 -35.84
CA ASN A 406 46.76 37.22 -34.72
C ASN A 406 47.18 38.71 -34.80
N THR A 407 47.08 39.36 -35.96
CA THR A 407 47.35 40.73 -36.16
C THR A 407 46.21 41.67 -35.79
N LEU A 408 44.97 41.05 -35.63
CA LEU A 408 43.73 41.78 -35.45
C LEU A 408 43.35 41.92 -33.98
N ARG A 409 42.41 42.84 -33.69
CA ARG A 409 41.84 43.06 -32.36
C ARG A 409 40.60 42.20 -32.18
N THR A 410 40.16 42.05 -30.94
CA THR A 410 38.95 41.22 -30.60
C THR A 410 37.66 41.65 -31.32
N ASN A 411 37.56 42.94 -31.70
CA ASN A 411 36.39 43.48 -32.38
C ASN A 411 36.53 43.49 -33.91
N ASP A 412 37.67 43.11 -34.44
CA ASP A 412 37.88 42.98 -35.88
C ASP A 412 37.38 41.61 -36.32
N VAL A 413 36.80 41.53 -37.49
CA VAL A 413 36.25 40.28 -38.02
C VAL A 413 37.02 39.88 -39.25
N ILE A 414 37.56 38.68 -39.25
CA ILE A 414 38.19 38.07 -40.43
C ILE A 414 37.41 36.84 -40.87
N ALA A 415 37.22 36.72 -42.15
CA ALA A 415 36.56 35.61 -42.78
C ALA A 415 37.30 35.13 -44.04
N ARG A 416 37.20 33.82 -44.30
CA ARG A 416 37.62 33.29 -45.60
C ARG A 416 36.42 33.28 -46.53
N ILE A 417 36.56 33.88 -47.70
CA ILE A 417 35.45 34.05 -48.66
C ILE A 417 35.43 32.88 -49.62
N GLY A 418 36.58 32.31 -49.99
CA GLY A 418 36.75 31.14 -50.83
C GLY A 418 38.18 30.99 -51.28
N GLY A 419 38.63 29.74 -51.56
CA GLY A 419 39.98 29.49 -52.02
C GLY A 419 41.07 30.11 -51.13
N ASP A 420 41.83 31.01 -51.70
CA ASP A 420 42.93 31.81 -51.09
C ASP A 420 42.51 33.25 -50.73
N GLU A 421 41.20 33.56 -50.83
CA GLU A 421 40.65 34.90 -50.60
C GLU A 421 40.15 35.06 -49.18
N PHE A 422 40.51 36.16 -48.55
CA PHE A 422 40.16 36.56 -47.21
C PHE A 422 39.61 37.99 -47.17
N ILE A 423 38.76 38.26 -46.21
CA ILE A 423 38.22 39.59 -45.98
C ILE A 423 38.30 39.94 -44.50
N ILE A 424 38.62 41.16 -44.18
CA ILE A 424 38.72 41.68 -42.83
C ILE A 424 37.84 42.93 -42.72
N ALA A 425 37.02 43.00 -41.72
CA ALA A 425 36.30 44.22 -41.34
C ALA A 425 36.94 44.81 -40.08
N LEU A 426 37.27 46.06 -40.15
CA LEU A 426 37.89 46.84 -39.08
C LEU A 426 36.91 47.96 -38.63
N PRO A 427 36.00 47.71 -37.73
CA PRO A 427 35.06 48.71 -37.24
C PRO A 427 35.82 49.70 -36.33
N ARG A 428 35.38 50.96 -36.34
CA ARG A 428 35.92 52.03 -35.52
C ARG A 428 37.44 52.26 -35.76
N THR A 429 37.85 52.20 -37.00
CA THR A 429 39.23 52.28 -37.40
C THR A 429 39.43 53.47 -38.32
N THR A 430 40.50 54.29 -38.12
CA THR A 430 40.90 55.36 -39.05
C THR A 430 41.64 54.82 -40.27
N LEU A 431 41.65 55.54 -41.38
CA LEU A 431 42.43 55.14 -42.57
C LEU A 431 43.89 54.87 -42.25
N LEU A 432 44.51 55.70 -41.34
CA LEU A 432 45.87 55.48 -40.94
C LEU A 432 46.07 54.13 -40.21
N GLN A 433 45.17 53.82 -39.27
CA GLN A 433 45.20 52.55 -38.57
C GLN A 433 44.95 51.36 -39.50
N ALA A 434 44.06 51.49 -40.48
CA ALA A 434 43.83 50.44 -41.46
C ALA A 434 45.07 50.14 -42.33
N LYS A 435 45.81 51.21 -42.74
CA LYS A 435 47.08 51.10 -43.43
C LYS A 435 48.15 50.41 -42.59
N GLU A 436 48.26 50.74 -41.30
CA GLU A 436 49.21 50.11 -40.38
C GLU A 436 48.83 48.56 -40.16
N ILE A 437 47.56 48.25 -40.05
CA ILE A 437 47.11 46.84 -39.93
C ILE A 437 47.47 46.13 -41.24
N ALA A 438 47.13 46.67 -42.40
CA ALA A 438 47.47 46.06 -43.69
C ALA A 438 48.98 45.86 -43.87
N LYS A 439 49.78 46.81 -43.47
CA LYS A 439 51.24 46.68 -43.47
C LYS A 439 51.76 45.58 -42.58
N ARG A 440 51.28 45.51 -41.34
CA ARG A 440 51.61 44.42 -40.40
C ARG A 440 51.23 43.06 -40.89
N ILE A 441 50.05 42.91 -41.50
CA ILE A 441 49.64 41.65 -42.10
C ILE A 441 50.61 41.24 -43.18
N LEU A 442 50.95 42.10 -44.10
CA LEU A 442 51.96 41.84 -45.15
C LEU A 442 53.31 41.45 -44.61
N GLU A 443 53.84 42.21 -43.64
CA GLU A 443 55.12 41.90 -43.03
C GLU A 443 55.13 40.57 -42.31
N ASN A 444 54.10 40.28 -41.55
CA ASN A 444 53.97 39.01 -40.83
C ASN A 444 53.81 37.79 -41.75
N ILE A 445 53.05 37.88 -42.84
CA ILE A 445 52.91 36.82 -43.82
C ILE A 445 54.25 36.62 -44.54
N ARG A 446 54.88 37.70 -45.01
CA ARG A 446 56.18 37.64 -45.73
C ARG A 446 57.32 37.07 -44.85
N SER A 447 57.30 37.36 -43.55
CA SER A 447 58.35 36.88 -42.66
C SER A 447 58.23 35.45 -42.24
N HIS A 448 57.07 34.91 -42.45
CA HIS A 448 56.84 33.49 -42.15
C HIS A 448 57.56 32.55 -43.10
N ARG A 449 58.27 31.57 -42.55
CA ARG A 449 58.95 30.52 -43.35
C ARG A 449 58.17 29.26 -43.34
N PHE A 450 57.89 28.75 -44.51
CA PHE A 450 57.28 27.43 -44.72
C PHE A 450 58.34 26.45 -45.13
N THR A 451 58.26 25.22 -44.66
CA THR A 451 59.26 24.17 -45.01
C THR A 451 58.54 23.08 -45.76
N THR A 452 59.07 22.69 -46.93
CA THR A 452 58.53 21.53 -47.68
C THR A 452 58.87 20.22 -47.00
N LYS A 453 58.24 19.10 -47.42
CA LYS A 453 58.58 17.78 -46.89
C LYS A 453 60.03 17.37 -47.13
N GLU A 454 60.64 17.90 -48.19
CA GLU A 454 62.05 17.68 -48.57
C GLU A 454 63.02 18.59 -47.79
N GLY A 455 62.50 19.42 -46.85
CA GLY A 455 63.31 20.28 -46.00
C GLY A 455 63.70 21.61 -46.66
N ALA A 456 63.11 21.96 -47.79
CA ALA A 456 63.41 23.27 -48.44
C ALA A 456 62.47 24.36 -47.88
N ASP A 457 63.07 25.50 -47.49
CA ASP A 457 62.33 26.65 -47.01
C ASP A 457 61.83 27.52 -48.17
N PHE A 458 60.54 27.94 -48.04
CA PHE A 458 59.96 28.92 -48.95
C PHE A 458 59.17 30.00 -48.18
N SER A 459 58.87 31.08 -48.82
CA SER A 459 57.99 32.13 -48.25
C SER A 459 56.88 32.49 -49.19
N VAL A 460 55.80 32.94 -48.66
CA VAL A 460 54.62 33.38 -49.43
C VAL A 460 54.42 34.84 -49.17
N THR A 461 53.80 35.52 -50.12
CA THR A 461 53.39 36.93 -49.98
C THR A 461 51.91 37.03 -50.26
N ALA A 462 51.32 38.11 -49.82
CA ALA A 462 49.92 38.41 -50.09
C ALA A 462 49.78 39.80 -50.74
N SER A 463 48.71 39.97 -51.47
CA SER A 463 48.29 41.28 -51.95
C SER A 463 47.04 41.75 -51.22
N LEU A 464 46.93 42.98 -50.81
CA LEU A 464 45.79 43.50 -50.07
C LEU A 464 45.20 44.70 -50.80
N GLY A 465 43.90 44.86 -50.71
CA GLY A 465 43.12 46.02 -51.08
C GLY A 465 42.42 46.62 -49.87
N VAL A 466 42.54 47.87 -49.61
CA VAL A 466 41.99 48.56 -48.45
C VAL A 466 40.92 49.56 -48.95
N ALA A 467 39.67 49.35 -48.58
CA ALA A 467 38.60 50.32 -48.72
C ALA A 467 38.30 50.97 -47.38
N TYR A 468 38.02 52.22 -47.39
CA TYR A 468 37.76 53.00 -46.18
C TYR A 468 36.52 53.86 -46.36
N HIS A 469 35.59 53.76 -45.43
CA HIS A 469 34.39 54.59 -45.39
C HIS A 469 34.54 55.59 -44.19
N HIS A 470 34.55 56.87 -44.51
CA HIS A 470 34.53 57.91 -43.50
C HIS A 470 33.12 58.29 -43.13
N GLN A 471 32.80 58.26 -41.87
CA GLN A 471 31.43 58.36 -41.36
C GLN A 471 30.79 59.79 -41.51
N ASN A 472 31.52 60.76 -41.91
CA ASN A 472 31.01 62.13 -42.15
C ASN A 472 30.40 62.36 -43.55
N LYS A 473 30.35 61.33 -44.41
CA LYS A 473 29.63 61.42 -45.67
C LYS A 473 28.20 60.93 -45.46
N LEU A 474 27.24 61.76 -45.80
CA LEU A 474 25.79 61.52 -45.78
C LEU A 474 25.34 60.34 -46.67
N ILE A 475 26.25 59.47 -47.05
CA ILE A 475 25.96 58.30 -47.93
C ILE A 475 25.79 57.09 -47.03
N ALA A 476 24.68 56.41 -47.12
CA ALA A 476 24.45 55.13 -46.44
C ALA A 476 25.59 54.17 -46.80
N LEU A 477 26.12 53.48 -45.78
CA LEU A 477 27.16 52.45 -45.97
C LEU A 477 26.57 51.33 -46.86
N ASP A 478 27.07 51.25 -48.10
CA ASP A 478 26.75 50.11 -48.98
C ASP A 478 27.90 49.11 -48.88
N VAL A 479 27.62 47.97 -48.24
CA VAL A 479 28.58 46.87 -48.04
C VAL A 479 29.14 46.39 -49.38
N LYS A 480 28.29 46.26 -50.37
CA LYS A 480 28.66 45.76 -51.70
C LYS A 480 29.63 46.74 -52.40
N SER A 481 29.31 47.98 -52.38
CA SER A 481 30.20 49.02 -52.95
C SER A 481 31.58 49.08 -52.25
N MET A 482 31.59 48.89 -50.92
CA MET A 482 32.82 48.88 -50.15
C MET A 482 33.70 47.64 -50.46
N MET A 483 33.07 46.52 -50.66
CA MET A 483 33.80 45.29 -51.09
C MET A 483 34.33 45.45 -52.52
N GLU A 484 33.52 45.92 -53.45
CA GLU A 484 33.96 46.17 -54.85
C GLU A 484 35.15 47.14 -54.89
N SER A 485 35.18 48.13 -54.00
CA SER A 485 36.30 49.08 -53.86
C SER A 485 37.53 48.37 -53.30
N ALA A 486 37.38 47.50 -52.25
CA ALA A 486 38.48 46.74 -51.71
C ALA A 486 39.06 45.77 -52.73
N ASP A 487 38.20 45.06 -53.46
CA ASP A 487 38.64 44.08 -54.50
C ASP A 487 39.34 44.83 -55.66
N THR A 488 38.83 45.99 -56.05
CA THR A 488 39.52 46.85 -57.08
C THR A 488 40.89 47.22 -56.63
N ALA A 489 41.07 47.67 -55.37
CA ALA A 489 42.34 47.98 -54.79
C ALA A 489 43.26 46.73 -54.66
N LEU A 490 42.75 45.60 -54.32
CA LEU A 490 43.47 44.35 -54.30
C LEU A 490 44.00 43.99 -55.73
N TYR A 491 43.12 44.11 -56.70
CA TYR A 491 43.54 43.86 -58.08
C TYR A 491 44.66 44.82 -58.50
N GLN A 492 44.65 46.11 -58.11
CA GLN A 492 45.70 47.07 -58.35
C GLN A 492 47.02 46.64 -57.69
N SER A 493 46.94 46.10 -56.42
CA SER A 493 48.10 45.58 -55.69
C SER A 493 48.73 44.39 -56.46
N LYS A 494 47.93 43.46 -56.95
CA LYS A 494 48.41 42.33 -57.76
C LYS A 494 49.07 42.83 -59.06
N ARG A 495 48.52 43.80 -59.77
CA ARG A 495 49.11 44.38 -61.01
C ARG A 495 50.36 45.21 -60.78
N ALA A 496 50.47 45.86 -59.64
CA ALA A 496 51.62 46.72 -59.32
C ALA A 496 52.84 45.92 -58.86
N GLY A 497 52.83 44.59 -58.93
CA GLY A 497 53.94 43.71 -58.61
C GLY A 497 53.79 42.87 -57.35
N LYS A 498 52.56 42.75 -56.83
CA LYS A 498 52.23 41.92 -55.65
C LYS A 498 52.95 42.35 -54.36
N ASN A 499 52.79 41.59 -53.26
CA ASN A 499 53.41 41.85 -51.95
C ASN A 499 53.27 43.31 -51.48
N ARG A 500 52.08 43.85 -51.60
CA ARG A 500 51.74 45.22 -51.21
C ARG A 500 50.25 45.41 -50.90
N PHE A 501 49.94 46.50 -50.35
CA PHE A 501 48.55 46.92 -50.28
C PHE A 501 48.31 48.22 -51.07
N THR A 502 47.12 48.35 -51.60
CA THR A 502 46.60 49.58 -52.25
C THR A 502 45.36 50.03 -51.52
N VAL A 503 45.20 51.36 -51.38
CA VAL A 503 43.99 51.93 -50.83
C VAL A 503 43.06 52.35 -51.97
N ALA A 504 41.81 51.99 -51.88
CA ALA A 504 40.80 52.43 -52.85
C ALA A 504 40.70 53.94 -52.88
N ALA A 505 40.61 54.50 -54.06
CA ALA A 505 40.58 55.99 -54.31
C ALA A 505 39.31 56.63 -53.77
#